data_3479d9b3062ee616cfaf7be43d07b2cb
#
_entry.id   3479d9b3062ee616cfaf7be43d07b2cb
#
_cell.length_a   1.000
_cell.length_b   1.000
_cell.length_c   1.000
_cell.angle_alpha   90.00
_cell.angle_beta   90.00
_cell.angle_gamma   90.00
#
_symmetry.space_group_name_H-M   'P 1'
#
loop_
_entity.id
_entity.type
_entity.pdbx_description
1 polymer ?
#
loop_
_entity_poly.entity_id
_entity_poly.type
_entity_poly.pdbx_seq_one_letter_code
_entity_poly.pdbx_strand_id
1 'polypeptide(L)'
;YSSAASDVYKRQSESRLRLMGYVLSNMTVYSESNSALITLTKAEQSKFNYIKGDSEGFVNIPLSIKNVCFSCFLREDTEKPMIKISLRSVGTFPCNQLAAEFFHGGGHLNASGGEFFGTMEEAKAVFEKALEKYKPLLTAKS
;
A
#
# COMPACT_ATOMS: atom_id res chain seq x y z
N TYR A 1 -18.62 -1.52 -28.80
CA TYR A 1 -17.35 -1.24 -28.18
C TYR A 1 -17.39 -1.53 -26.67
N SER A 2 -16.43 -2.26 -26.19
CA SER A 2 -16.40 -2.68 -24.79
C SER A 2 -15.76 -1.61 -23.90
N SER A 3 -16.47 -1.17 -22.87
CA SER A 3 -15.90 -0.27 -21.87
C SER A 3 -14.74 -0.91 -21.11
N ALA A 4 -14.74 -2.25 -20.97
CA ALA A 4 -13.65 -2.96 -20.33
C ALA A 4 -12.36 -2.84 -21.15
N ALA A 5 -12.43 -2.84 -22.46
CA ALA A 5 -11.26 -2.63 -23.31
C ALA A 5 -10.72 -1.22 -23.17
N SER A 6 -11.60 -0.21 -23.03
CA SER A 6 -11.20 1.16 -22.75
C SER A 6 -10.47 1.28 -21.41
N ASP A 7 -10.93 0.55 -20.39
CA ASP A 7 -10.34 0.61 -19.06
C ASP A 7 -8.93 0.01 -19.03
N VAL A 8 -8.70 -1.06 -19.80
CA VAL A 8 -7.38 -1.69 -19.91
C VAL A 8 -6.35 -0.69 -20.46
N TYR A 9 -6.78 0.17 -21.37
CA TYR A 9 -5.90 1.15 -22.02
C TYR A 9 -6.13 2.56 -21.49
N LYS A 10 -6.55 2.68 -20.24
CA LYS A 10 -6.74 3.97 -19.60
C LYS A 10 -5.48 4.80 -19.68
N ARG A 11 -5.60 6.02 -20.18
CA ARG A 11 -4.47 6.91 -20.35
C ARG A 11 -4.03 7.48 -19.00
N GLN A 12 -2.73 7.49 -18.79
CA GLN A 12 -2.10 7.99 -17.59
C GLN A 12 -1.02 9.00 -17.96
N SER A 13 -0.68 9.89 -17.02
CA SER A 13 0.42 10.81 -17.26
C SER A 13 1.75 10.05 -17.25
N GLU A 14 2.72 10.59 -17.96
CA GLU A 14 4.08 10.04 -17.95
C GLU A 14 4.65 10.06 -16.54
N SER A 15 4.43 11.14 -15.79
CA SER A 15 4.94 11.25 -14.42
C SER A 15 4.36 10.19 -13.50
N ARG A 16 3.08 9.86 -13.67
CA ARG A 16 2.44 8.79 -12.89
C ARG A 16 3.08 7.44 -13.20
N LEU A 17 3.32 7.14 -14.47
CA LEU A 17 3.94 5.87 -14.86
C LEU A 17 5.38 5.75 -14.34
N ARG A 18 6.14 6.85 -14.39
CA ARG A 18 7.50 6.86 -13.85
C ARG A 18 7.50 6.70 -12.34
N LEU A 19 6.57 7.36 -11.67
CA LEU A 19 6.40 7.24 -10.23
C LEU A 19 6.06 5.80 -9.85
N MET A 20 5.12 5.19 -10.57
CA MET A 20 4.74 3.79 -10.35
C MET A 20 5.95 2.87 -10.47
N GLY A 21 6.76 3.03 -11.53
CA GLY A 21 7.96 2.23 -11.71
C GLY A 21 8.95 2.40 -10.57
N TYR A 22 9.15 3.63 -10.13
CA TYR A 22 10.06 3.93 -9.02
C TYR A 22 9.58 3.29 -7.72
N VAL A 23 8.30 3.48 -7.38
CA VAL A 23 7.72 2.95 -6.14
C VAL A 23 7.79 1.43 -6.12
N LEU A 24 7.48 0.79 -7.23
CA LEU A 24 7.50 -0.67 -7.32
C LEU A 24 8.93 -1.23 -7.32
N SER A 25 9.89 -0.53 -7.91
CA SER A 25 11.27 -1.00 -7.88
C SER A 25 11.87 -0.93 -6.48
N ASN A 26 11.33 -0.09 -5.60
CA ASN A 26 11.77 0.03 -4.22
C ASN A 26 10.88 -0.74 -3.23
N MET A 27 9.97 -1.55 -3.74
CA MET A 27 9.07 -2.36 -2.92
C MET A 27 9.85 -3.35 -2.05
N THR A 28 9.37 -3.54 -0.82
CA THR A 28 9.88 -4.59 0.05
C THR A 28 8.89 -5.74 0.07
N VAL A 29 9.37 -6.94 -0.19
CA VAL A 29 8.55 -8.15 -0.11
C VAL A 29 8.97 -8.92 1.14
N TYR A 30 7.98 -9.21 1.98
CA TYR A 30 8.17 -9.99 3.20
C TYR A 30 7.70 -11.41 2.92
N SER A 31 8.58 -12.23 2.37
CA SER A 31 8.24 -13.60 1.96
C SER A 31 7.70 -14.45 3.10
N GLU A 32 8.22 -14.22 4.30
CA GLU A 32 7.83 -14.97 5.50
C GLU A 32 6.39 -14.65 5.93
N SER A 33 5.87 -13.50 5.52
CA SER A 33 4.54 -13.04 5.90
C SER A 33 3.62 -12.88 4.70
N ASN A 34 4.04 -13.32 3.52
CA ASN A 34 3.25 -13.21 2.28
C ASN A 34 2.73 -11.80 2.03
N SER A 35 3.57 -10.80 2.31
CA SER A 35 3.18 -9.40 2.30
C SER A 35 4.16 -8.54 1.54
N ALA A 36 3.71 -7.36 1.12
CA ALA A 36 4.55 -6.39 0.45
C ALA A 36 4.28 -4.98 1.00
N LEU A 37 5.30 -4.15 0.92
CA LEU A 37 5.24 -2.76 1.37
C LEU A 37 5.80 -1.85 0.29
N ILE A 38 5.05 -0.82 -0.04
CA ILE A 38 5.52 0.27 -0.88
C ILE A 38 5.42 1.58 -0.11
N THR A 39 6.33 2.49 -0.36
CA THR A 39 6.39 3.78 0.36
C THR A 39 6.59 4.92 -0.61
N LEU A 40 6.15 6.11 -0.21
CA LEU A 40 6.30 7.32 -1.01
C LEU A 40 6.47 8.52 -0.08
N THR A 41 7.68 9.09 -0.07
CA THR A 41 7.98 10.25 0.76
C THR A 41 7.64 11.55 0.03
N LYS A 42 7.60 12.66 0.78
CA LYS A 42 7.39 14.00 0.20
C LYS A 42 8.47 14.35 -0.82
N ALA A 43 9.72 14.01 -0.52
CA ALA A 43 10.83 14.28 -1.43
C ALA A 43 10.65 13.55 -2.75
N GLU A 44 10.22 12.29 -2.68
CA GLU A 44 9.94 11.48 -3.86
C GLU A 44 8.77 12.04 -4.66
N GLN A 45 7.73 12.50 -3.96
CA GLN A 45 6.58 13.13 -4.62
C GLN A 45 7.01 14.36 -5.42
N SER A 46 7.84 15.20 -4.82
CA SER A 46 8.38 16.39 -5.50
C SER A 46 9.23 16.03 -6.71
N LYS A 47 10.06 15.01 -6.57
CA LYS A 47 10.95 14.57 -7.65
C LYS A 47 10.17 14.12 -8.89
N PHE A 48 9.01 13.53 -8.71
CA PHE A 48 8.19 13.01 -9.80
C PHE A 48 7.01 13.91 -10.17
N ASN A 49 7.01 15.15 -9.71
CA ASN A 49 5.93 16.10 -9.99
C ASN A 49 4.55 15.54 -9.63
N TYR A 50 4.47 14.98 -8.43
CA TYR A 50 3.27 14.32 -7.95
C TYR A 50 2.08 15.27 -7.90
N ILE A 51 0.95 14.81 -8.43
CA ILE A 51 -0.33 15.48 -8.34
C ILE A 51 -1.25 14.59 -7.52
N LYS A 52 -2.06 15.19 -6.66
CA LYS A 52 -2.98 14.43 -5.80
C LYS A 52 -3.77 13.42 -6.63
N GLY A 53 -3.73 12.17 -6.21
CA GLY A 53 -4.39 11.07 -6.90
C GLY A 53 -3.45 10.24 -7.78
N ASP A 54 -2.23 10.70 -8.03
CA ASP A 54 -1.28 9.99 -8.90
C ASP A 54 -0.86 8.62 -8.38
N SER A 55 -1.01 8.38 -7.08
CA SER A 55 -0.67 7.09 -6.48
C SER A 55 -1.88 6.21 -6.23
N GLU A 56 -3.05 6.63 -6.67
CA GLU A 56 -4.26 5.84 -6.48
C GLU A 56 -4.14 4.48 -7.17
N GLY A 57 -4.47 3.43 -6.43
CA GLY A 57 -4.39 2.07 -6.95
C GLY A 57 -3.04 1.40 -6.83
N PHE A 58 -1.98 2.12 -6.47
CA PHE A 58 -0.64 1.53 -6.35
C PHE A 58 -0.61 0.37 -5.37
N VAL A 59 -1.35 0.48 -4.27
CA VAL A 59 -1.37 -0.55 -3.22
C VAL A 59 -1.88 -1.90 -3.71
N ASN A 60 -2.65 -1.92 -4.80
CA ASN A 60 -3.18 -3.18 -5.34
C ASN A 60 -2.15 -3.94 -6.18
N ILE A 61 -1.16 -3.26 -6.72
CA ILE A 61 -0.23 -3.86 -7.67
C ILE A 61 0.58 -5.00 -7.06
N PRO A 62 1.15 -4.87 -5.84
CA PRO A 62 1.91 -5.97 -5.25
C PRO A 62 1.11 -7.26 -5.03
N LEU A 63 -0.22 -7.17 -5.00
CA LEU A 63 -1.07 -8.36 -4.84
C LEU A 63 -1.04 -9.27 -6.06
N SER A 64 -0.51 -8.79 -7.19
CA SER A 64 -0.32 -9.61 -8.37
C SER A 64 0.90 -10.54 -8.26
N ILE A 65 1.73 -10.33 -7.25
CA ILE A 65 2.89 -11.21 -7.01
C ILE A 65 2.37 -12.53 -6.44
N LYS A 66 2.87 -13.63 -7.00
CA LYS A 66 2.53 -14.96 -6.51
C LYS A 66 2.88 -15.07 -5.02
N ASN A 67 1.97 -15.58 -4.24
CA ASN A 67 2.08 -15.78 -2.79
C ASN A 67 1.97 -14.51 -1.94
N VAL A 68 1.81 -13.33 -2.52
CA VAL A 68 1.53 -12.12 -1.75
C VAL A 68 0.02 -11.98 -1.57
N CYS A 69 -0.44 -11.96 -0.33
CA CYS A 69 -1.86 -11.81 -0.02
C CYS A 69 -2.20 -10.50 0.69
N PHE A 70 -1.20 -9.73 1.09
CA PHE A 70 -1.38 -8.48 1.83
C PHE A 70 -0.40 -7.41 1.35
N SER A 71 -0.90 -6.21 1.10
CA SER A 71 -0.11 -5.09 0.61
C SER A 71 -0.38 -3.85 1.43
N CYS A 72 0.67 -3.11 1.71
CA CYS A 72 0.60 -1.85 2.44
C CYS A 72 1.29 -0.74 1.65
N PHE A 73 0.66 0.43 1.63
CA PHE A 73 1.22 1.63 1.03
C PHE A 73 1.29 2.73 2.07
N LEU A 74 2.49 3.23 2.34
CA LEU A 74 2.74 4.32 3.27
C LEU A 74 3.11 5.56 2.46
N ARG A 75 2.28 6.60 2.51
CA ARG A 75 2.50 7.83 1.76
C ARG A 75 2.51 9.03 2.70
N GLU A 76 3.61 9.79 2.66
CA GLU A 76 3.65 11.04 3.41
C GLU A 76 2.65 12.02 2.84
N ASP A 77 1.85 12.65 3.71
CA ASP A 77 0.92 13.68 3.29
C ASP A 77 1.69 14.96 2.98
N THR A 78 1.23 15.73 1.98
CA THR A 78 1.91 16.97 1.59
C THR A 78 1.50 18.17 2.42
N GLU A 79 0.36 18.09 3.07
CA GLU A 79 -0.19 19.23 3.82
C GLU A 79 -0.03 19.08 5.33
N LYS A 80 -0.04 17.85 5.84
CA LYS A 80 0.01 17.56 7.27
C LYS A 80 1.21 16.68 7.59
N PRO A 81 1.77 16.77 8.81
CA PRO A 81 2.89 15.93 9.23
C PRO A 81 2.39 14.53 9.61
N MET A 82 1.85 13.83 8.64
CA MET A 82 1.34 12.48 8.86
C MET A 82 1.57 11.59 7.64
N ILE A 83 1.46 10.30 7.86
CA ILE A 83 1.57 9.30 6.81
C ILE A 83 0.19 8.69 6.61
N LYS A 84 -0.28 8.71 5.38
CA LYS A 84 -1.51 8.03 4.96
C LYS A 84 -1.20 6.57 4.70
N ILE A 85 -2.04 5.69 5.20
CA ILE A 85 -1.84 4.26 5.08
C ILE A 85 -2.98 3.65 4.30
N SER A 86 -2.63 2.87 3.28
CA SER A 86 -3.59 2.08 2.53
C SER A 86 -3.23 0.62 2.66
N LEU A 87 -4.22 -0.21 2.94
CA LEU A 87 -4.06 -1.65 3.12
C LEU A 87 -5.00 -2.38 2.18
N ARG A 88 -4.48 -3.41 1.53
CA ARG A 88 -5.28 -4.27 0.66
C ARG A 88 -4.89 -5.71 0.87
N SER A 89 -5.85 -6.61 0.77
CA SER A 89 -5.58 -8.03 0.88
C SER A 89 -6.43 -8.82 -0.10
N VAL A 90 -6.04 -10.06 -0.33
CA VAL A 90 -6.84 -11.04 -1.07
C VAL A 90 -7.20 -12.16 -0.10
N GLY A 91 -8.31 -12.82 -0.35
CA GLY A 91 -8.75 -13.91 0.53
C GLY A 91 -9.36 -13.42 1.83
N THR A 92 -9.03 -14.08 2.91
CA THR A 92 -9.68 -13.86 4.21
C THR A 92 -8.91 -12.98 5.17
N PHE A 93 -7.75 -12.46 4.78
CA PHE A 93 -6.94 -11.64 5.69
C PHE A 93 -7.64 -10.31 6.03
N PRO A 94 -7.88 -10.03 7.32
CA PRO A 94 -8.67 -8.87 7.73
C PRO A 94 -7.83 -7.58 7.85
N CYS A 95 -7.71 -6.84 6.74
CA CYS A 95 -7.05 -5.53 6.75
C CYS A 95 -7.64 -4.59 7.79
N ASN A 96 -8.96 -4.61 7.96
CA ASN A 96 -9.64 -3.71 8.87
C ASN A 96 -9.23 -3.91 10.32
N GLN A 97 -8.96 -5.13 10.73
CA GLN A 97 -8.51 -5.41 12.10
C GLN A 97 -7.10 -4.84 12.32
N LEU A 98 -6.21 -5.06 11.38
CA LEU A 98 -4.85 -4.54 11.47
C LEU A 98 -4.86 -3.01 11.46
N ALA A 99 -5.66 -2.41 10.59
CA ALA A 99 -5.77 -0.96 10.52
C ALA A 99 -6.26 -0.36 11.85
N ALA A 100 -7.27 -0.97 12.46
CA ALA A 100 -7.82 -0.48 13.72
C ALA A 100 -6.81 -0.61 14.86
N GLU A 101 -6.07 -1.69 14.88
CA GLU A 101 -5.13 -1.97 15.96
C GLU A 101 -3.85 -1.14 15.87
N PHE A 102 -3.29 -0.96 14.67
CA PHE A 102 -1.94 -0.38 14.50
C PHE A 102 -1.95 1.02 13.88
N PHE A 103 -2.99 1.40 13.15
CA PHE A 103 -2.97 2.64 12.35
C PHE A 103 -4.18 3.54 12.54
N HIS A 104 -4.87 3.41 13.65
CA HIS A 104 -6.03 4.27 13.98
C HIS A 104 -7.05 4.35 12.84
N GLY A 105 -7.23 3.26 12.14
CA GLY A 105 -8.05 3.24 10.94
C GLY A 105 -9.12 2.19 10.94
N GLY A 106 -9.57 1.85 9.75
CA GLY A 106 -10.60 0.85 9.56
C GLY A 106 -10.98 0.75 8.10
N GLY A 107 -12.06 0.07 7.83
CA GLY A 107 -12.56 -0.12 6.48
C GLY A 107 -13.17 -1.50 6.30
N HIS A 108 -12.94 -2.06 5.13
CA HIS A 108 -13.45 -3.37 4.77
C HIS A 108 -12.39 -4.45 4.94
N LEU A 109 -12.82 -5.69 4.92
CA LEU A 109 -11.93 -6.85 5.11
C LEU A 109 -10.71 -6.79 4.18
N ASN A 110 -10.93 -6.50 2.91
CA ASN A 110 -9.86 -6.52 1.90
C ASN A 110 -9.37 -5.14 1.49
N ALA A 111 -9.92 -4.07 2.06
CA ALA A 111 -9.55 -2.70 1.71
C ALA A 111 -9.78 -1.79 2.91
N SER A 112 -8.71 -1.34 3.51
CA SER A 112 -8.76 -0.49 4.69
C SER A 112 -7.70 0.58 4.62
N GLY A 113 -7.75 1.53 5.52
CA GLY A 113 -6.77 2.59 5.59
C GLY A 113 -6.63 3.12 6.99
N GLY A 114 -5.65 4.00 7.17
CA GLY A 114 -5.40 4.60 8.47
C GLY A 114 -4.44 5.75 8.34
N GLU A 115 -3.92 6.18 9.48
CA GLU A 115 -3.01 7.29 9.59
C GLU A 115 -1.92 6.97 10.61
N PHE A 116 -0.76 7.58 10.42
CA PHE A 116 0.34 7.47 11.36
C PHE A 116 1.01 8.83 11.52
N PHE A 117 1.18 9.25 12.75
CA PHE A 117 1.83 10.53 13.07
C PHE A 117 3.25 10.23 13.52
N GLY A 118 4.21 10.47 12.64
CA GLY A 118 5.61 10.19 12.89
C GLY A 118 6.38 10.12 11.58
N THR A 119 7.58 9.57 11.64
CA THR A 119 8.44 9.45 10.46
C THR A 119 8.10 8.21 9.65
N MET A 120 8.57 8.20 8.41
CA MET A 120 8.41 7.02 7.54
C MET A 120 9.06 5.79 8.16
N GLU A 121 10.24 5.96 8.78
CA GLU A 121 10.95 4.86 9.43
C GLU A 121 10.15 4.29 10.60
N GLU A 122 9.52 5.17 11.39
CA GLU A 122 8.67 4.74 12.49
C GLU A 122 7.43 4.00 11.99
N ALA A 123 6.82 4.49 10.91
CA ALA A 123 5.65 3.84 10.33
C ALA A 123 6.00 2.45 9.80
N LYS A 124 7.16 2.31 9.14
CA LYS A 124 7.64 1.00 8.67
C LYS A 124 7.85 0.04 9.83
N ALA A 125 8.42 0.52 10.93
CA ALA A 125 8.65 -0.31 12.11
C ALA A 125 7.33 -0.81 12.71
N VAL A 126 6.32 0.06 12.76
CA VAL A 126 4.99 -0.33 13.24
C VAL A 126 4.37 -1.37 12.31
N PHE A 127 4.52 -1.19 11.01
CA PHE A 127 4.01 -2.15 10.02
C PHE A 127 4.68 -3.52 10.22
N GLU A 128 5.97 -3.55 10.45
CA GLU A 128 6.70 -4.81 10.66
C GLU A 128 6.25 -5.52 11.94
N LYS A 129 5.95 -4.76 12.99
CA LYS A 129 5.35 -5.33 14.21
C LYS A 129 3.97 -5.90 13.93
N ALA A 130 3.19 -5.22 13.12
CA ALA A 130 1.87 -5.69 12.73
C ALA A 130 1.97 -7.00 11.95
N LEU A 131 2.93 -7.11 11.04
CA LEU A 131 3.16 -8.35 10.30
C LEU A 131 3.52 -9.49 11.22
N GLU A 132 4.34 -9.24 12.21
CA GLU A 132 4.74 -10.26 13.16
C GLU A 132 3.54 -10.78 13.95
N LYS A 133 2.69 -9.87 14.43
CA LYS A 133 1.50 -10.25 15.16
C LYS A 133 0.50 -11.04 14.31
N TYR A 134 0.31 -10.61 13.06
CA TYR A 134 -0.69 -11.23 12.17
C TYR A 134 -0.12 -12.34 11.29
N LYS A 135 1.16 -12.68 11.47
CA LYS A 135 1.81 -13.72 10.67
C LYS A 135 1.03 -15.03 10.60
N PRO A 136 0.47 -15.55 11.71
CA PRO A 136 -0.31 -16.78 11.64
C PRO A 136 -1.48 -16.71 10.64
N LEU A 137 -2.15 -15.56 10.56
CA LEU A 137 -3.24 -15.37 9.60
C LEU A 137 -2.73 -15.18 8.17
N LEU A 138 -1.56 -14.55 8.02
CA LEU A 138 -0.97 -14.30 6.70
C LEU A 138 -0.40 -15.57 6.07
N THR A 139 -0.02 -16.54 6.89
CA THR A 139 0.59 -17.79 6.42
C THR A 139 -0.35 -18.97 6.51
N ALA A 140 -1.56 -18.78 7.01
CA ALA A 140 -2.55 -19.84 7.11
C ALA A 140 -2.95 -20.31 5.72
N LYS A 141 -3.01 -21.62 5.54
CA LYS A 141 -3.53 -22.19 4.30
C LYS A 141 -5.05 -22.17 4.35
N SER A 142 -5.62 -21.58 3.36
CA SER A 142 -7.07 -21.52 3.22
C SER A 142 -7.61 -22.82 2.61
#